data_8707d6b381bc4c919cd8a469406549e7
#
_entry.id   8707d6b381bc4c919cd8a469406549e7
#
_cell.length_a   1.000
_cell.length_b   1.000
_cell.length_c   1.000
_cell.angle_alpha   90.00
_cell.angle_beta   90.00
_cell.angle_gamma   90.00
#
_symmetry.space_group_name_H-M   'P 1'
#
loop_
_entity.id
_entity.type
_entity.pdbx_description
1 polymer ?
#
loop_
_entity_poly.entity_id
_entity_poly.type
_entity_poly.pdbx_seq_one_letter_code
_entity_poly.pdbx_strand_id
1 'polypeptide(L)'
;GYEGYIPREASNVYEQKFGDCKDMSSIITCMAKYASIPNVHMCWIGTRDIPYSYKELPTPLVDNHMIACFEFNDSTIFLDATDSQTRFGLPSSFIQGKEALIDQGNEYKIKKVPVVAAQENQTKETIKIKLENNALYGNGILNMNGLIRTDAVYLIGDALERDRFEVIKTLVEQGNNKFQLNNYSEENIENKDLPYII
;
A
#
# COMPACT_ATOMS: atom_id res chain seq x y z
N GLY A 1 17.13 6.27 -7.59
CA GLY A 1 18.15 6.35 -6.54
C GLY A 1 19.50 6.75 -7.11
N TYR A 2 20.41 7.20 -6.27
CA TYR A 2 21.73 7.71 -6.68
C TYR A 2 22.65 6.65 -7.31
N GLU A 3 22.33 5.36 -7.13
CA GLU A 3 23.17 4.23 -7.59
C GLU A 3 22.62 3.55 -8.87
N GLY A 4 21.76 4.24 -9.61
CA GLY A 4 21.21 3.73 -10.88
C GLY A 4 20.36 2.47 -10.67
N TYR A 5 20.61 1.43 -11.50
CA TYR A 5 19.79 0.21 -11.54
C TYR A 5 20.29 -0.92 -10.61
N ILE A 6 21.41 -0.75 -9.94
CA ILE A 6 22.01 -1.80 -9.09
C ILE A 6 21.54 -1.60 -7.64
N PRO A 7 20.91 -2.62 -7.01
CA PRO A 7 20.59 -2.55 -5.58
C PRO A 7 21.89 -2.60 -4.74
N ARG A 8 21.82 -2.00 -3.55
CA ARG A 8 22.88 -2.14 -2.56
C ARG A 8 22.89 -3.57 -2.00
N GLU A 9 24.04 -3.96 -1.43
CA GLU A 9 24.14 -5.23 -0.73
C GLU A 9 23.04 -5.36 0.34
N ALA A 10 22.31 -6.49 0.34
CA ALA A 10 21.18 -6.70 1.24
C ALA A 10 21.57 -6.60 2.73
N SER A 11 22.80 -6.97 3.10
CA SER A 11 23.34 -6.78 4.45
C SER A 11 23.38 -5.31 4.86
N ASN A 12 23.83 -4.42 3.97
CA ASN A 12 23.88 -2.98 4.23
C ASN A 12 22.48 -2.39 4.39
N VAL A 13 21.53 -2.81 3.55
CA VAL A 13 20.13 -2.38 3.64
C VAL A 13 19.53 -2.85 4.97
N TYR A 14 19.81 -4.08 5.37
CA TYR A 14 19.32 -4.63 6.64
C TYR A 14 19.88 -3.88 7.86
N GLU A 15 21.18 -3.58 7.86
CA GLU A 15 21.82 -2.85 8.95
C GLU A 15 21.33 -1.39 9.06
N GLN A 16 21.23 -0.72 7.91
CA GLN A 16 20.81 0.68 7.86
C GLN A 16 19.28 0.84 8.04
N LYS A 17 18.50 -0.23 7.83
CA LYS A 17 17.02 -0.21 7.82
C LYS A 17 16.44 0.85 6.89
N PHE A 18 17.14 1.12 5.81
CA PHE A 18 16.80 2.12 4.82
C PHE A 18 17.28 1.67 3.43
N GLY A 19 16.42 1.86 2.43
CA GLY A 19 16.71 1.56 1.03
C GLY A 19 15.68 2.15 0.08
N ASP A 20 16.02 2.25 -1.19
CA ASP A 20 15.06 2.57 -2.24
C ASP A 20 14.31 1.30 -2.73
N CYS A 21 13.45 1.44 -3.76
CA CYS A 21 12.63 0.33 -4.25
C CYS A 21 13.45 -0.92 -4.63
N LYS A 22 14.61 -0.75 -5.27
CA LYS A 22 15.47 -1.90 -5.65
C LYS A 22 16.11 -2.57 -4.43
N ASP A 23 16.52 -1.78 -3.45
CA ASP A 23 17.09 -2.27 -2.20
C ASP A 23 16.05 -3.08 -1.41
N MET A 24 14.82 -2.56 -1.33
CA MET A 24 13.73 -3.22 -0.63
C MET A 24 13.30 -4.51 -1.33
N SER A 25 13.31 -4.54 -2.66
CA SER A 25 13.03 -5.74 -3.44
C SER A 25 14.16 -6.78 -3.29
N SER A 26 15.41 -6.34 -3.29
CA SER A 26 16.58 -7.19 -3.10
C SER A 26 16.59 -7.82 -1.69
N ILE A 27 16.30 -7.05 -0.64
CA ILE A 27 16.29 -7.60 0.73
C ILE A 27 15.17 -8.63 0.92
N ILE A 28 13.97 -8.41 0.35
CA ILE A 28 12.88 -9.40 0.40
C ILE A 28 13.31 -10.71 -0.24
N THR A 29 13.87 -10.67 -1.46
CA THR A 29 14.30 -11.88 -2.16
C THR A 29 15.44 -12.57 -1.42
N CYS A 30 16.36 -11.83 -0.85
CA CYS A 30 17.45 -12.35 -0.04
C CYS A 30 16.92 -13.03 1.25
N MET A 31 16.04 -12.38 1.98
CA MET A 31 15.41 -12.94 3.20
C MET A 31 14.61 -14.19 2.90
N ALA A 32 13.83 -14.20 1.81
CA ALA A 32 13.09 -15.37 1.36
C ALA A 32 14.02 -16.56 1.08
N LYS A 33 15.16 -16.32 0.40
CA LYS A 33 16.17 -17.32 0.15
C LYS A 33 16.74 -17.89 1.45
N TYR A 34 17.08 -17.05 2.43
CA TYR A 34 17.56 -17.51 3.74
C TYR A 34 16.50 -18.29 4.51
N ALA A 35 15.23 -17.92 4.39
CA ALA A 35 14.10 -18.62 4.99
C ALA A 35 13.70 -19.89 4.22
N SER A 36 14.41 -20.25 3.15
CA SER A 36 14.08 -21.38 2.26
C SER A 36 12.68 -21.28 1.64
N ILE A 37 12.23 -20.06 1.38
CA ILE A 37 10.99 -19.78 0.64
C ILE A 37 11.35 -19.67 -0.84
N PRO A 38 10.96 -20.65 -1.68
CA PRO A 38 11.26 -20.63 -3.11
C PRO A 38 10.36 -19.65 -3.87
N ASN A 39 10.71 -19.38 -5.13
CA ASN A 39 9.88 -18.65 -6.09
C ASN A 39 9.56 -17.20 -5.68
N VAL A 40 10.47 -16.56 -4.97
CA VAL A 40 10.44 -15.11 -4.73
C VAL A 40 11.44 -14.44 -5.66
N HIS A 41 10.96 -13.52 -6.50
CA HIS A 41 11.71 -12.92 -7.58
C HIS A 41 11.65 -11.40 -7.53
N MET A 42 12.69 -10.74 -8.03
CA MET A 42 12.65 -9.31 -8.29
C MET A 42 11.88 -9.02 -9.57
N CYS A 43 11.21 -7.87 -9.60
CA CYS A 43 10.43 -7.47 -10.76
C CYS A 43 10.68 -5.99 -11.11
N TRP A 44 11.01 -5.70 -12.37
CA TRP A 44 10.93 -4.36 -12.91
C TRP A 44 9.48 -4.02 -13.26
N ILE A 45 9.08 -2.78 -13.00
CA ILE A 45 7.72 -2.33 -13.29
C ILE A 45 7.68 -0.82 -13.53
N GLY A 46 6.99 -0.40 -14.58
CA GLY A 46 6.61 0.98 -14.76
C GLY A 46 5.38 1.31 -13.91
N THR A 47 5.43 2.40 -13.15
CA THR A 47 4.24 2.91 -12.47
C THR A 47 3.20 3.39 -13.49
N ARG A 48 2.00 3.77 -13.03
CA ARG A 48 0.94 4.30 -13.90
C ARG A 48 1.35 5.58 -14.64
N ASP A 49 2.37 6.29 -14.16
CA ASP A 49 2.93 7.46 -14.83
C ASP A 49 3.71 7.09 -16.10
N ILE A 50 4.13 5.83 -16.24
CA ILE A 50 4.78 5.33 -17.44
C ILE A 50 3.70 4.80 -18.39
N PRO A 51 3.47 5.45 -19.58
CA PRO A 51 2.34 5.13 -20.44
C PRO A 51 2.53 3.85 -21.27
N TYR A 52 3.75 3.29 -21.33
CA TYR A 52 4.10 2.18 -22.21
C TYR A 52 3.84 0.82 -21.56
N SER A 53 3.55 -0.17 -22.41
CA SER A 53 3.57 -1.59 -22.11
C SER A 53 4.83 -2.23 -22.68
N TYR A 54 5.21 -3.41 -22.20
CA TYR A 54 6.34 -4.16 -22.78
C TYR A 54 6.10 -4.62 -24.23
N LYS A 55 4.83 -4.66 -24.66
CA LYS A 55 4.50 -4.92 -26.07
C LYS A 55 4.87 -3.73 -26.98
N GLU A 56 4.71 -2.50 -26.47
CA GLU A 56 5.01 -1.27 -27.24
C GLU A 56 6.48 -0.91 -27.13
N LEU A 57 7.08 -1.09 -25.96
CA LEU A 57 8.47 -0.79 -25.68
C LEU A 57 9.10 -1.93 -24.85
N PRO A 58 9.72 -2.94 -25.52
CA PRO A 58 10.20 -4.15 -24.88
C PRO A 58 11.55 -3.95 -24.16
N THR A 59 11.58 -3.06 -23.18
CA THR A 59 12.76 -2.76 -22.36
C THR A 59 12.36 -2.30 -20.95
N PRO A 60 13.07 -2.72 -19.89
CA PRO A 60 12.87 -2.21 -18.55
C PRO A 60 13.52 -0.83 -18.31
N LEU A 61 14.23 -0.28 -19.29
CA LEU A 61 14.95 1.01 -19.13
C LEU A 61 14.05 2.20 -18.84
N VAL A 62 12.76 2.09 -19.18
CA VAL A 62 11.76 3.14 -18.92
C VAL A 62 11.01 2.90 -17.61
N ASP A 63 11.20 1.75 -16.98
CA ASP A 63 10.57 1.46 -15.70
C ASP A 63 11.18 2.32 -14.60
N ASN A 64 10.34 2.82 -13.73
CA ASN A 64 10.72 3.74 -12.67
C ASN A 64 10.58 3.13 -11.28
N HIS A 65 10.21 1.83 -11.19
CA HIS A 65 10.01 1.15 -9.93
C HIS A 65 10.47 -0.31 -9.98
N MET A 66 10.80 -0.85 -8.82
CA MET A 66 11.14 -2.26 -8.63
C MET A 66 10.41 -2.81 -7.41
N ILE A 67 9.85 -4.00 -7.56
CA ILE A 67 9.13 -4.74 -6.52
C ILE A 67 9.63 -6.17 -6.47
N ALA A 68 9.16 -6.95 -5.50
CA ALA A 68 9.31 -8.40 -5.52
C ALA A 68 7.97 -9.06 -5.85
N CYS A 69 8.01 -10.33 -6.23
CA CYS A 69 6.82 -11.17 -6.32
C CYS A 69 7.08 -12.55 -5.73
N PHE A 70 6.03 -13.17 -5.26
CA PHE A 70 6.02 -14.56 -4.81
C PHE A 70 5.09 -15.37 -5.72
N GLU A 71 5.65 -16.37 -6.41
CA GLU A 71 4.88 -17.30 -7.25
C GLU A 71 4.53 -18.55 -6.43
N PHE A 72 3.23 -18.78 -6.21
CA PHE A 72 2.72 -19.91 -5.46
C PHE A 72 1.54 -20.55 -6.23
N ASN A 73 1.68 -21.82 -6.58
CA ASN A 73 0.81 -22.50 -7.52
C ASN A 73 0.71 -21.68 -8.82
N ASP A 74 -0.48 -21.44 -9.33
CA ASP A 74 -0.71 -20.63 -10.54
C ASP A 74 -0.89 -19.11 -10.24
N SER A 75 -0.72 -18.72 -8.99
CA SER A 75 -0.90 -17.34 -8.54
C SER A 75 0.43 -16.60 -8.41
N THR A 76 0.38 -15.28 -8.58
CA THR A 76 1.51 -14.39 -8.32
C THR A 76 1.06 -13.31 -7.35
N ILE A 77 1.74 -13.21 -6.22
CA ILE A 77 1.54 -12.17 -5.22
C ILE A 77 2.64 -11.13 -5.42
N PHE A 78 2.26 -9.90 -5.71
CA PHE A 78 3.21 -8.80 -5.85
C PHE A 78 3.45 -8.13 -4.50
N LEU A 79 4.71 -7.88 -4.19
CA LEU A 79 5.21 -7.42 -2.89
C LEU A 79 5.96 -6.10 -3.09
N ASP A 80 5.33 -5.01 -2.70
CA ASP A 80 5.94 -3.69 -2.73
C ASP A 80 6.29 -3.25 -1.29
N ALA A 81 7.55 -3.36 -0.93
CA ALA A 81 8.03 -3.05 0.42
C ALA A 81 8.43 -1.58 0.60
N THR A 82 8.12 -0.73 -0.36
CA THR A 82 8.29 0.72 -0.20
C THR A 82 7.16 1.34 0.62
N ASP A 83 6.07 0.59 0.84
CA ASP A 83 4.94 1.00 1.65
C ASP A 83 4.84 0.14 2.93
N SER A 84 5.07 0.79 4.09
CA SER A 84 5.06 0.12 5.40
C SER A 84 3.65 -0.19 5.92
N GLN A 85 2.59 0.40 5.36
CA GLN A 85 1.22 0.26 5.83
C GLN A 85 0.36 -0.66 4.97
N THR A 86 0.83 -1.05 3.81
CA THR A 86 0.12 -1.96 2.92
C THR A 86 0.13 -3.39 3.47
N ARG A 87 -1.02 -4.05 3.47
CA ARG A 87 -1.13 -5.46 3.84
C ARG A 87 -0.46 -6.37 2.81
N PHE A 88 -0.06 -7.55 3.25
CA PHE A 88 0.48 -8.59 2.37
C PHE A 88 -0.48 -8.92 1.23
N GLY A 89 0.03 -8.92 0.00
CA GLY A 89 -0.74 -9.27 -1.20
C GLY A 89 -1.65 -8.17 -1.75
N LEU A 90 -1.69 -6.99 -1.14
CA LEU A 90 -2.36 -5.82 -1.70
C LEU A 90 -1.36 -5.01 -2.53
N PRO A 91 -1.48 -4.95 -3.87
CA PRO A 91 -0.57 -4.14 -4.67
C PRO A 91 -0.81 -2.65 -4.48
N SER A 92 0.28 -1.89 -4.43
CA SER A 92 0.23 -0.42 -4.35
C SER A 92 -0.60 0.19 -5.47
N SER A 93 -1.29 1.28 -5.22
CA SER A 93 -2.22 1.91 -6.18
C SER A 93 -1.57 2.27 -7.52
N PHE A 94 -0.32 2.73 -7.46
CA PHE A 94 0.41 3.23 -8.62
C PHE A 94 0.99 2.13 -9.54
N ILE A 95 0.95 0.84 -9.13
CA ILE A 95 1.38 -0.29 -9.97
C ILE A 95 0.22 -1.17 -10.46
N GLN A 96 -0.99 -1.02 -9.92
CA GLN A 96 -2.15 -1.83 -10.30
C GLN A 96 -2.44 -1.70 -11.79
N GLY A 97 -2.65 -2.84 -12.45
CA GLY A 97 -2.93 -2.92 -13.89
C GLY A 97 -1.70 -2.76 -14.79
N LYS A 98 -0.50 -2.55 -14.22
CA LYS A 98 0.75 -2.47 -14.97
C LYS A 98 1.36 -3.86 -15.19
N GLU A 99 2.23 -3.98 -16.18
CA GLU A 99 3.00 -5.17 -16.46
C GLU A 99 4.27 -5.16 -15.63
N ALA A 100 4.57 -6.27 -14.97
CA ALA A 100 5.81 -6.51 -14.25
C ALA A 100 6.67 -7.51 -15.03
N LEU A 101 7.94 -7.18 -15.23
CA LEU A 101 8.95 -8.06 -15.78
C LEU A 101 9.61 -8.79 -14.62
N ILE A 102 9.33 -10.08 -14.49
CA ILE A 102 9.77 -10.95 -13.40
C ILE A 102 11.08 -11.62 -13.80
N ASP A 103 12.10 -11.46 -12.98
CA ASP A 103 13.40 -12.11 -13.13
C ASP A 103 13.28 -13.62 -12.90
N GLN A 104 13.73 -14.41 -13.85
CA GLN A 104 13.81 -15.88 -13.79
C GLN A 104 15.27 -16.37 -14.01
N GLY A 105 16.24 -15.52 -13.71
CA GLY A 105 17.65 -15.79 -13.96
C GLY A 105 18.03 -15.54 -15.42
N ASN A 106 18.19 -16.59 -16.22
CA ASN A 106 18.51 -16.45 -17.66
C ASN A 106 17.29 -16.16 -18.55
N GLU A 107 16.09 -16.18 -17.97
CA GLU A 107 14.82 -15.93 -18.63
C GLU A 107 14.04 -14.85 -17.85
N TYR A 108 12.90 -14.48 -18.39
CA TYR A 108 11.98 -13.57 -17.73
C TYR A 108 10.53 -13.96 -18.03
N LYS A 109 9.63 -13.50 -17.18
CA LYS A 109 8.17 -13.55 -17.42
C LYS A 109 7.59 -12.16 -17.33
N ILE A 110 6.55 -11.91 -18.10
CA ILE A 110 5.75 -10.69 -17.96
C ILE A 110 4.38 -11.08 -17.41
N LYS A 111 4.00 -10.49 -16.28
CA LYS A 111 2.69 -10.67 -15.67
C LYS A 111 2.08 -9.32 -15.32
N LYS A 112 0.76 -9.23 -15.48
CA LYS A 112 0.01 -8.02 -15.12
C LYS A 112 -0.33 -8.03 -13.64
N VAL A 113 -0.02 -6.93 -12.96
CA VAL A 113 -0.42 -6.70 -11.56
C VAL A 113 -1.95 -6.58 -11.50
N PRO A 114 -2.63 -7.33 -10.63
CA PRO A 114 -4.08 -7.26 -10.52
C PRO A 114 -4.56 -5.86 -10.08
N VAL A 115 -5.74 -5.51 -10.53
CA VAL A 115 -6.47 -4.33 -10.02
C VAL A 115 -7.35 -4.79 -8.87
N VAL A 116 -7.21 -4.15 -7.73
CA VAL A 116 -8.02 -4.45 -6.54
C VAL A 116 -9.48 -4.08 -6.80
N ALA A 117 -10.39 -4.99 -6.51
CA ALA A 117 -11.81 -4.74 -6.66
C ALA A 117 -12.29 -3.62 -5.74
N ALA A 118 -13.24 -2.82 -6.21
CA ALA A 118 -13.76 -1.69 -5.43
C ALA A 118 -14.33 -2.12 -4.06
N GLN A 119 -14.88 -3.34 -3.98
CA GLN A 119 -15.43 -3.93 -2.76
C GLN A 119 -14.36 -4.19 -1.68
N GLU A 120 -13.11 -4.39 -2.09
CA GLU A 120 -11.97 -4.56 -1.18
C GLU A 120 -11.27 -3.23 -0.84
N ASN A 121 -11.69 -2.14 -1.49
CA ASN A 121 -11.11 -0.81 -1.36
C ASN A 121 -12.23 0.22 -1.16
N GLN A 122 -12.87 0.20 -0.01
CA GLN A 122 -14.05 1.01 0.27
C GLN A 122 -14.06 1.59 1.68
N THR A 123 -14.76 2.70 1.80
CA THR A 123 -15.22 3.25 3.06
C THR A 123 -16.68 2.87 3.25
N LYS A 124 -17.02 2.34 4.42
CA LYS A 124 -18.40 2.09 4.83
C LYS A 124 -18.69 2.87 6.08
N GLU A 125 -19.69 3.73 6.00
CA GLU A 125 -20.13 4.54 7.13
C GLU A 125 -21.53 4.11 7.59
N THR A 126 -21.71 4.08 8.90
CA THR A 126 -23.01 3.82 9.54
C THR A 126 -23.24 4.87 10.60
N ILE A 127 -24.27 5.70 10.43
CA ILE A 127 -24.58 6.80 11.34
C ILE A 127 -25.98 6.61 11.91
N LYS A 128 -26.12 6.77 13.24
CA LYS A 128 -27.41 6.86 13.94
C LYS A 128 -27.61 8.29 14.39
N ILE A 129 -28.67 8.94 13.90
CA ILE A 129 -28.93 10.36 14.12
C ILE A 129 -30.26 10.53 14.86
N LYS A 130 -30.29 11.51 15.77
CA LYS A 130 -31.50 12.02 16.41
C LYS A 130 -31.56 13.54 16.33
N LEU A 131 -32.77 14.10 16.24
CA LEU A 131 -32.96 15.53 16.27
C LEU A 131 -33.46 15.93 17.68
N GLU A 132 -32.70 16.79 18.35
CA GLU A 132 -33.07 17.36 19.66
C GLU A 132 -32.74 18.84 19.68
N ASN A 133 -33.70 19.67 20.21
CA ASN A 133 -33.48 21.12 20.36
C ASN A 133 -32.96 21.82 19.09
N ASN A 134 -33.46 21.44 17.92
CA ASN A 134 -33.09 21.99 16.62
C ASN A 134 -31.62 21.69 16.21
N ALA A 135 -31.00 20.72 16.84
CA ALA A 135 -29.67 20.22 16.51
C ALA A 135 -29.68 18.72 16.26
N LEU A 136 -28.78 18.25 15.37
CA LEU A 136 -28.61 16.84 15.11
C LEU A 136 -27.49 16.29 16.02
N TYR A 137 -27.80 15.20 16.69
CA TYR A 137 -26.84 14.42 17.48
C TYR A 137 -26.75 13.01 16.92
N GLY A 138 -25.57 12.41 16.97
CA GLY A 138 -25.42 11.06 16.45
C GLY A 138 -24.17 10.35 16.92
N ASN A 139 -24.16 9.04 16.62
CA ASN A 139 -22.96 8.22 16.69
C ASN A 139 -22.73 7.60 15.31
N GLY A 140 -21.51 7.61 14.84
CA GLY A 140 -21.08 7.03 13.56
C GLY A 140 -20.05 5.93 13.76
N ILE A 141 -19.97 5.04 12.81
CA ILE A 141 -18.86 4.08 12.65
C ILE A 141 -18.38 4.25 11.21
N LEU A 142 -17.11 4.59 11.07
CA LEU A 142 -16.40 4.67 9.81
C LEU A 142 -15.48 3.47 9.69
N ASN A 143 -15.69 2.64 8.67
CA ASN A 143 -14.94 1.42 8.44
C ASN A 143 -14.21 1.54 7.10
N MET A 144 -12.89 1.47 7.10
CA MET A 144 -12.02 1.68 5.94
C MET A 144 -11.21 0.43 5.62
N ASN A 145 -11.24 0.04 4.35
CA ASN A 145 -10.53 -1.14 3.84
C ASN A 145 -9.56 -0.80 2.71
N GLY A 146 -8.63 -1.72 2.45
CA GLY A 146 -7.71 -1.66 1.32
C GLY A 146 -6.80 -0.44 1.36
N LEU A 147 -6.61 0.20 0.22
CA LEU A 147 -5.76 1.39 0.09
C LEU A 147 -6.32 2.60 0.84
N ILE A 148 -7.65 2.72 0.93
CA ILE A 148 -8.29 3.80 1.72
C ILE A 148 -7.89 3.69 3.20
N ARG A 149 -7.81 2.46 3.74
CA ARG A 149 -7.25 2.23 5.07
C ARG A 149 -5.81 2.70 5.16
N THR A 150 -4.99 2.31 4.19
CA THR A 150 -3.57 2.69 4.14
C THR A 150 -3.39 4.20 4.14
N ASP A 151 -4.12 4.91 3.29
CA ASP A 151 -4.07 6.38 3.19
C ASP A 151 -4.51 7.06 4.50
N ALA A 152 -5.57 6.56 5.13
CA ALA A 152 -6.05 7.08 6.42
C ALA A 152 -5.03 6.88 7.54
N VAL A 153 -4.39 5.71 7.61
CA VAL A 153 -3.37 5.40 8.62
C VAL A 153 -2.12 6.27 8.44
N TYR A 154 -1.70 6.55 7.20
CA TYR A 154 -0.62 7.50 6.95
C TYR A 154 -0.99 8.91 7.38
N LEU A 155 -2.16 9.39 6.99
CA LEU A 155 -2.64 10.73 7.36
C LEU A 155 -2.65 10.94 8.88
N ILE A 156 -3.07 9.93 9.63
CA ILE A 156 -3.12 9.95 11.09
C ILE A 156 -1.73 9.79 11.70
N GLY A 157 -0.90 8.88 11.15
CA GLY A 157 0.45 8.59 11.64
C GLY A 157 1.42 9.75 11.45
N ASP A 158 1.26 10.53 10.39
CA ASP A 158 2.07 11.72 10.11
C ASP A 158 1.64 12.94 10.96
N ALA A 159 0.45 12.89 11.58
CA ALA A 159 -0.05 13.95 12.44
C ALA A 159 0.68 13.96 13.80
N LEU A 160 1.00 15.15 14.29
CA LEU A 160 1.45 15.28 15.66
C LEU A 160 0.33 14.86 16.63
N GLU A 161 0.67 14.29 17.76
CA GLU A 161 -0.31 13.81 18.74
C GLU A 161 -1.36 14.87 19.11
N ARG A 162 -0.93 16.13 19.25
CA ARG A 162 -1.82 17.26 19.54
C ARG A 162 -2.83 17.57 18.42
N ASP A 163 -2.51 17.20 17.18
CA ASP A 163 -3.30 17.51 15.98
C ASP A 163 -4.18 16.32 15.56
N ARG A 164 -3.96 15.15 16.16
CA ARG A 164 -4.64 13.88 15.82
C ARG A 164 -6.16 13.99 15.88
N PHE A 165 -6.70 14.68 16.89
CA PHE A 165 -8.14 14.90 17.03
C PHE A 165 -8.72 15.64 15.80
N GLU A 166 -8.07 16.70 15.33
CA GLU A 166 -8.53 17.46 14.17
C GLU A 166 -8.41 16.67 12.87
N VAL A 167 -7.38 15.82 12.74
CA VAL A 167 -7.23 14.90 11.60
C VAL A 167 -8.40 13.91 11.58
N ILE A 168 -8.70 13.26 12.69
CA ILE A 168 -9.84 12.34 12.81
C ILE A 168 -11.17 13.07 12.51
N LYS A 169 -11.35 14.26 13.07
CA LYS A 169 -12.52 15.08 12.79
C LYS A 169 -12.68 15.35 11.29
N THR A 170 -11.60 15.68 10.59
CA THR A 170 -11.61 15.92 9.13
C THR A 170 -12.05 14.68 8.35
N LEU A 171 -11.67 13.49 8.79
CA LEU A 171 -12.11 12.24 8.16
C LEU A 171 -13.60 11.97 8.28
N VAL A 172 -14.23 12.39 9.41
CA VAL A 172 -15.63 12.07 9.71
C VAL A 172 -16.61 13.23 9.47
N GLU A 173 -16.16 14.47 9.33
CA GLU A 173 -17.02 15.65 9.16
C GLU A 173 -17.62 15.81 7.76
N GLN A 174 -17.02 15.16 6.76
CA GLN A 174 -17.45 15.21 5.35
C GLN A 174 -17.67 16.64 4.81
N GLY A 175 -16.81 17.57 5.21
CA GLY A 175 -16.85 18.97 4.76
C GLY A 175 -17.95 19.82 5.38
N ASN A 176 -18.62 19.39 6.44
CA ASN A 176 -19.63 20.17 7.16
C ASN A 176 -18.98 21.02 8.25
N ASN A 177 -18.82 22.31 8.01
CA ASN A 177 -18.19 23.25 8.95
C ASN A 177 -18.95 23.49 10.27
N LYS A 178 -20.18 22.96 10.42
CA LYS A 178 -20.94 22.98 11.68
C LYS A 178 -20.83 21.68 12.46
N PHE A 179 -20.13 20.68 11.90
CA PHE A 179 -19.91 19.41 12.57
C PHE A 179 -19.00 19.61 13.79
N GLN A 180 -19.37 18.95 14.87
CA GLN A 180 -18.58 18.91 16.10
C GLN A 180 -18.35 17.46 16.49
N LEU A 181 -17.10 17.05 16.54
CA LEU A 181 -16.70 15.78 17.09
C LEU A 181 -16.53 15.92 18.60
N ASN A 182 -17.28 15.15 19.38
CA ASN A 182 -17.19 15.19 20.84
C ASN A 182 -16.11 14.22 21.36
N ASN A 183 -16.10 13.01 20.83
CA ASN A 183 -15.13 11.99 21.15
C ASN A 183 -15.04 10.97 20.00
N TYR A 184 -14.00 10.18 20.00
CA TYR A 184 -13.84 9.05 19.09
C TYR A 184 -13.08 7.91 19.77
N SER A 185 -13.12 6.76 19.16
CA SER A 185 -12.25 5.62 19.45
C SER A 185 -11.77 5.00 18.15
N GLU A 186 -10.67 4.30 18.21
CA GLU A 186 -10.03 3.70 17.04
C GLU A 186 -9.82 2.21 17.28
N GLU A 187 -10.01 1.40 16.24
CA GLU A 187 -9.73 -0.03 16.26
C GLU A 187 -8.85 -0.43 15.06
N ASN A 188 -7.97 -1.38 15.28
CA ASN A 188 -7.15 -2.05 14.26
C ASN A 188 -6.14 -1.15 13.50
N ILE A 189 -5.73 -0.02 14.05
CA ILE A 189 -4.77 0.86 13.37
C ILE A 189 -3.46 0.12 13.05
N GLU A 190 -2.97 -0.70 13.97
CA GLU A 190 -1.74 -1.48 13.83
C GLU A 190 -1.92 -2.80 13.06
N ASN A 191 -3.15 -3.27 12.90
CA ASN A 191 -3.43 -4.55 12.23
C ASN A 191 -3.83 -4.31 10.78
N LYS A 192 -2.87 -4.50 9.86
CA LYS A 192 -3.05 -4.26 8.41
C LYS A 192 -4.04 -5.20 7.74
N ASP A 193 -4.32 -6.37 8.34
CA ASP A 193 -5.20 -7.38 7.78
C ASP A 193 -6.69 -7.12 8.11
N LEU A 194 -6.94 -6.21 9.04
CA LEU A 194 -8.28 -5.82 9.45
C LEU A 194 -8.66 -4.41 8.99
N PRO A 195 -9.94 -4.12 8.84
CA PRO A 195 -10.41 -2.77 8.59
C PRO A 195 -9.97 -1.80 9.69
N TYR A 196 -9.56 -0.59 9.33
CA TYR A 196 -9.40 0.48 10.30
C TYR A 196 -10.77 1.09 10.59
N ILE A 197 -11.11 1.20 11.87
CA ILE A 197 -12.44 1.63 12.33
C ILE A 197 -12.28 2.85 13.24
N ILE A 198 -13.06 3.85 12.97
CA ILE A 198 -13.25 5.03 13.83
C ILE A 198 -14.70 5.09 14.31
#